data_5e3d6c55b263513b4d210f5abe8d6d6c
#
_entry.id   5e3d6c55b263513b4d210f5abe8d6d6c
#
_cell.length_a   1.000
_cell.length_b   1.000
_cell.length_c   1.000
_cell.angle_alpha   90.00
_cell.angle_beta   90.00
_cell.angle_gamma   90.00
#
_symmetry.space_group_name_H-M   'P 1'
#
loop_
_entity.id
_entity.type
_entity.pdbx_description
1 polymer ?
#
loop_
_entity_poly.entity_id
_entity_poly.type
_entity_poly.pdbx_seq_one_letter_code
_entity_poly.pdbx_strand_id
1 'polypeptide(L)'
;MKKEIQFSLVYRDMWQSSGKYVPRKDQLAKIAPVIIDMGCFDRVETNGGAMEQVNLLYGENPNQAVRTFTKPFNEVGIKTHMLDRGLNALRMNPVPADVRQLMYKVKHAQGVDITRIFCGLNDPRNIIPSIKWAKAAGMTAQATMCITYSKVHTAEYYINLAEQLIEGGAQEICLKDMAGIGRPAMLGTIVRAIKEKHPDIIIQYHGHNGPGFAVASMLEVARAGADVLDVAMEPLSWGKVHPDVITIQAMLKDAGFLVKDINMKAYMEARSLTQSFMDDFLGYWIDPKNSIMSSLLVGCGLPGGMMGSLMADLKGMHAAINANLKKKGEKELSEDELLVELFDEVQRIWPMLGTPCLVTPFSQYVKNAALMNLYSKSMDEKPFTRMDPAMWGMVLGKSGKLPGELAPEIIQLAKDTPHRHYGQGQYGLSPRQVLP
;
A
#
# COMPACT_ATOMS: atom_id res chain seq x y z
N MET A 1 -21.17 20.11 -18.55
CA MET A 1 -20.15 20.82 -17.77
C MET A 1 -18.88 19.97 -17.79
N LYS A 2 -17.70 20.61 -17.81
CA LYS A 2 -16.43 19.87 -17.67
C LYS A 2 -16.38 19.26 -16.26
N LYS A 3 -15.93 17.99 -16.15
CA LYS A 3 -15.79 17.33 -14.86
C LYS A 3 -14.59 17.92 -14.10
N GLU A 4 -14.76 18.20 -12.82
CA GLU A 4 -13.70 18.59 -11.92
C GLU A 4 -13.02 17.36 -11.34
N ILE A 5 -11.68 17.36 -11.27
CA ILE A 5 -10.86 16.35 -10.60
C ILE A 5 -10.13 17.02 -9.44
N GLN A 6 -10.25 16.42 -8.27
CA GLN A 6 -9.57 16.84 -7.05
C GLN A 6 -8.21 16.16 -6.92
N PHE A 7 -7.24 16.85 -6.33
CA PHE A 7 -5.95 16.26 -5.99
C PHE A 7 -5.82 15.96 -4.50
N SER A 8 -5.25 14.81 -4.22
CA SER A 8 -4.84 14.39 -2.89
C SER A 8 -3.31 14.21 -2.86
N LEU A 9 -2.62 14.97 -2.03
CA LEU A 9 -1.18 14.81 -1.82
C LEU A 9 -0.93 13.62 -0.91
N VAL A 10 -0.24 12.61 -1.40
CA VAL A 10 0.15 11.43 -0.61
C VAL A 10 1.42 11.68 0.21
N TYR A 11 1.43 12.75 1.02
CA TYR A 11 2.63 13.20 1.71
C TYR A 11 3.28 12.11 2.57
N ARG A 12 2.47 11.35 3.33
CA ARG A 12 2.95 10.20 4.11
C ARG A 12 3.55 9.12 3.22
N ASP A 13 2.85 8.75 2.12
CA ASP A 13 3.25 7.61 1.29
C ASP A 13 4.47 7.92 0.42
N MET A 14 4.62 9.15 -0.06
CA MET A 14 5.79 9.53 -0.86
C MET A 14 7.09 9.36 -0.07
N TRP A 15 7.11 9.68 1.21
CA TRP A 15 8.26 9.44 2.09
C TRP A 15 8.49 7.95 2.32
N GLN A 16 7.43 7.21 2.67
CA GLN A 16 7.53 5.76 2.93
C GLN A 16 7.99 4.99 1.69
N SER A 17 7.51 5.36 0.51
CA SER A 17 7.87 4.69 -0.74
C SER A 17 9.28 5.03 -1.22
N SER A 18 9.80 6.19 -0.85
CA SER A 18 11.17 6.61 -1.17
C SER A 18 12.20 5.97 -0.27
N GLY A 19 11.93 5.79 1.03
CA GLY A 19 12.94 5.27 1.94
C GLY A 19 12.46 4.75 3.29
N LYS A 20 11.14 4.64 3.50
CA LYS A 20 10.50 4.27 4.78
C LYS A 20 10.72 5.26 5.91
N TYR A 21 11.11 6.49 5.59
CA TYR A 21 11.27 7.58 6.55
C TYR A 21 10.11 8.53 6.43
N VAL A 22 9.93 9.34 7.46
CA VAL A 22 8.94 10.41 7.49
C VAL A 22 9.56 11.61 8.18
N PRO A 23 9.14 12.83 7.84
CA PRO A 23 9.62 14.02 8.52
C PRO A 23 9.32 13.99 10.01
N ARG A 24 10.22 14.60 10.78
CA ARG A 24 9.99 14.86 12.21
C ARG A 24 8.85 15.87 12.42
N LYS A 25 8.32 15.90 13.62
CA LYS A 25 7.21 16.79 13.99
C LYS A 25 7.50 18.28 13.67
N ASP A 26 8.74 18.75 13.92
CA ASP A 26 9.15 20.12 13.61
C ASP A 26 9.20 20.38 12.09
N GLN A 27 9.61 19.42 11.30
CA GLN A 27 9.61 19.48 9.83
C GLN A 27 8.18 19.47 9.26
N LEU A 28 7.29 18.63 9.84
CA LEU A 28 5.87 18.61 9.49
C LEU A 28 5.18 19.96 9.76
N ALA A 29 5.52 20.61 10.88
CA ALA A 29 5.03 21.96 11.20
C ALA A 29 5.47 23.01 10.20
N LYS A 30 6.69 22.89 9.67
CA LYS A 30 7.25 23.83 8.67
C LYS A 30 6.64 23.66 7.29
N ILE A 31 6.39 22.44 6.86
CA ILE A 31 5.95 22.16 5.48
C ILE A 31 4.43 22.35 5.29
N ALA A 32 3.62 22.12 6.32
CA ALA A 32 2.16 22.18 6.19
C ALA A 32 1.64 23.53 5.63
N PRO A 33 2.06 24.71 6.13
CA PRO A 33 1.63 25.98 5.55
C PRO A 33 1.99 26.12 4.07
N VAL A 34 3.17 25.67 3.68
CA VAL A 34 3.65 25.78 2.29
C VAL A 34 2.85 24.86 1.36
N ILE A 35 2.48 23.66 1.82
CA ILE A 35 1.58 22.77 1.07
C ILE A 35 0.20 23.43 0.89
N ILE A 36 -0.32 24.12 1.90
CA ILE A 36 -1.57 24.86 1.83
C ILE A 36 -1.47 25.97 0.79
N ASP A 37 -0.38 26.73 0.80
CA ASP A 37 -0.13 27.84 -0.14
C ASP A 37 0.02 27.38 -1.59
N MET A 38 0.29 26.10 -1.85
CA MET A 38 0.24 25.55 -3.21
C MET A 38 -1.16 25.64 -3.83
N GLY A 39 -2.21 25.66 -3.04
CA GLY A 39 -3.61 25.95 -3.44
C GLY A 39 -4.29 24.87 -4.27
N CYS A 40 -3.62 23.79 -4.60
CA CYS A 40 -4.12 22.77 -5.54
C CYS A 40 -4.67 21.49 -4.88
N PHE A 41 -4.44 21.29 -3.59
CA PHE A 41 -4.86 20.06 -2.91
C PHE A 41 -6.18 20.22 -2.18
N ASP A 42 -7.06 19.25 -2.35
CA ASP A 42 -8.30 19.11 -1.59
C ASP A 42 -8.14 18.17 -0.42
N ARG A 43 -7.14 17.28 -0.50
CA ARG A 43 -6.83 16.26 0.50
C ARG A 43 -5.32 16.11 0.69
N VAL A 44 -4.92 15.71 1.90
CA VAL A 44 -3.53 15.37 2.22
C VAL A 44 -3.51 14.09 3.05
N GLU A 45 -2.69 13.11 2.63
CA GLU A 45 -2.42 11.92 3.42
C GLU A 45 -1.40 12.25 4.51
N THR A 46 -1.85 12.28 5.76
CA THR A 46 -1.07 12.81 6.87
C THR A 46 -0.39 11.74 7.70
N ASN A 47 -0.94 10.52 7.77
CA ASN A 47 -0.39 9.48 8.63
C ASN A 47 -0.81 8.05 8.22
N GLY A 48 -0.23 7.09 8.91
CA GLY A 48 -0.47 5.65 8.77
C GLY A 48 0.53 4.87 9.61
N GLY A 49 0.37 3.55 9.67
CA GLY A 49 1.15 2.72 10.59
C GLY A 49 2.67 2.85 10.48
N ALA A 50 3.20 2.95 9.26
CA ALA A 50 4.65 3.09 9.07
C ALA A 50 5.16 4.45 9.57
N MET A 51 4.44 5.54 9.33
CA MET A 51 4.80 6.85 9.83
C MET A 51 4.87 6.87 11.37
N GLU A 52 3.84 6.35 12.02
CA GLU A 52 3.77 6.35 13.47
C GLU A 52 4.85 5.46 14.11
N GLN A 53 5.25 4.37 13.43
CA GLN A 53 6.40 3.56 13.85
C GLN A 53 7.72 4.33 13.76
N VAL A 54 7.92 5.10 12.70
CA VAL A 54 9.14 5.91 12.51
C VAL A 54 9.20 7.04 13.53
N ASN A 55 8.07 7.69 13.86
CA ASN A 55 8.04 8.68 14.95
C ASN A 55 8.56 8.09 16.28
N LEU A 56 8.15 6.85 16.60
CA LEU A 56 8.66 6.17 17.82
C LEU A 56 10.17 5.91 17.74
N LEU A 57 10.73 5.60 16.57
CA LEU A 57 12.17 5.44 16.40
C LEU A 57 12.95 6.74 16.60
N TYR A 58 12.33 7.89 16.34
CA TYR A 58 12.91 9.20 16.64
C TYR A 58 12.72 9.64 18.11
N GLY A 59 12.04 8.85 18.90
CA GLY A 59 11.63 9.24 20.26
C GLY A 59 10.50 10.28 20.29
N GLU A 60 9.77 10.45 19.17
CA GLU A 60 8.64 11.35 19.08
C GLU A 60 7.33 10.65 19.47
N ASN A 61 6.43 11.40 20.06
CA ASN A 61 5.06 10.93 20.29
C ASN A 61 4.26 11.01 18.97
N PRO A 62 3.84 9.87 18.37
CA PRO A 62 3.12 9.85 17.10
C PRO A 62 1.81 10.65 17.14
N ASN A 63 1.12 10.64 18.30
CA ASN A 63 -0.13 11.38 18.44
C ASN A 63 0.07 12.89 18.36
N GLN A 64 1.20 13.41 18.84
CA GLN A 64 1.56 14.82 18.68
C GLN A 64 1.96 15.13 17.24
N ALA A 65 2.74 14.27 16.60
CA ALA A 65 3.13 14.45 15.19
C ALA A 65 1.89 14.52 14.28
N VAL A 66 0.92 13.61 14.47
CA VAL A 66 -0.34 13.63 13.70
C VAL A 66 -1.09 14.94 13.92
N ARG A 67 -1.35 15.36 15.18
CA ARG A 67 -2.04 16.62 15.47
C ARG A 67 -1.33 17.84 14.88
N THR A 68 -0.01 17.88 14.96
CA THR A 68 0.80 18.98 14.42
C THR A 68 0.61 19.10 12.92
N PHE A 69 0.50 17.98 12.22
CA PHE A 69 0.40 17.98 10.78
C PHE A 69 -1.04 18.14 10.26
N THR A 70 -2.04 17.58 10.95
CA THR A 70 -3.45 17.68 10.52
C THR A 70 -4.06 19.05 10.78
N LYS A 71 -3.72 19.68 11.92
CA LYS A 71 -4.35 20.92 12.36
C LYS A 71 -4.35 22.04 11.31
N PRO A 72 -3.22 22.44 10.67
CA PRO A 72 -3.22 23.52 9.68
C PRO A 72 -4.15 23.25 8.49
N PHE A 73 -4.23 22.00 8.02
CA PHE A 73 -5.11 21.63 6.91
C PHE A 73 -6.58 21.72 7.28
N ASN A 74 -6.95 21.23 8.47
CA ASN A 74 -8.32 21.32 8.95
C ASN A 74 -8.80 22.78 9.11
N GLU A 75 -7.93 23.69 9.55
CA GLU A 75 -8.24 25.12 9.71
C GLU A 75 -8.61 25.80 8.40
N VAL A 76 -8.15 25.29 7.27
CA VAL A 76 -8.46 25.82 5.92
C VAL A 76 -9.41 24.92 5.11
N GLY A 77 -9.94 23.85 5.71
CA GLY A 77 -10.91 22.97 5.07
C GLY A 77 -10.32 21.91 4.14
N ILE A 78 -9.00 21.77 4.07
CA ILE A 78 -8.35 20.66 3.34
C ILE A 78 -8.53 19.39 4.15
N LYS A 79 -9.06 18.33 3.53
CA LYS A 79 -9.35 17.06 4.19
C LYS A 79 -8.07 16.27 4.43
N THR A 80 -7.91 15.78 5.65
CA THR A 80 -6.79 14.91 6.02
C THR A 80 -7.20 13.46 5.97
N HIS A 81 -6.30 12.58 5.55
CA HIS A 81 -6.60 11.16 5.54
C HIS A 81 -5.43 10.31 6.03
N MET A 82 -5.76 9.13 6.57
CA MET A 82 -4.80 8.14 7.03
C MET A 82 -4.96 6.82 6.31
N LEU A 83 -3.87 6.04 6.23
CA LEU A 83 -3.90 4.66 5.78
C LEU A 83 -4.11 3.71 6.97
N ASP A 84 -5.11 2.84 6.83
CA ASP A 84 -5.55 1.87 7.82
C ASP A 84 -5.59 0.46 7.22
N ARG A 85 -5.00 -0.50 7.91
CA ARG A 85 -4.90 -1.90 7.45
C ARG A 85 -6.08 -2.77 7.90
N GLY A 86 -7.28 -2.19 8.06
CA GLY A 86 -8.49 -2.93 8.43
C GLY A 86 -8.30 -3.78 9.69
N LEU A 87 -8.29 -5.10 9.55
CA LEU A 87 -8.08 -6.04 10.65
C LEU A 87 -6.84 -5.74 11.50
N ASN A 88 -5.79 -5.23 10.88
CA ASN A 88 -4.50 -4.95 11.53
C ASN A 88 -4.39 -3.51 12.05
N ALA A 89 -5.38 -2.66 11.80
CA ALA A 89 -5.32 -1.24 12.14
C ALA A 89 -4.01 -0.58 11.66
N LEU A 90 -3.21 -0.02 12.56
CA LEU A 90 -1.90 0.57 12.22
C LEU A 90 -0.73 -0.40 12.40
N ARG A 91 -0.99 -1.67 12.75
CA ARG A 91 0.03 -2.69 13.03
C ARG A 91 0.22 -3.66 11.85
N MET A 92 1.17 -4.56 12.01
CA MET A 92 1.46 -5.64 11.03
C MET A 92 0.61 -6.88 11.27
N ASN A 93 0.06 -7.02 12.47
CA ASN A 93 -0.71 -8.17 12.93
C ASN A 93 -2.14 -7.76 13.31
N PRO A 94 -3.10 -8.69 13.34
CA PRO A 94 -4.47 -8.43 13.77
C PRO A 94 -4.56 -7.75 15.13
N VAL A 95 -5.49 -6.82 15.26
CA VAL A 95 -5.74 -6.02 16.46
C VAL A 95 -7.15 -6.31 16.98
N PRO A 96 -7.37 -6.45 18.30
CA PRO A 96 -8.69 -6.64 18.88
C PRO A 96 -9.71 -5.58 18.43
N ALA A 97 -10.97 -5.97 18.34
CA ALA A 97 -12.04 -5.12 17.80
C ALA A 97 -12.23 -3.81 18.60
N ASP A 98 -12.21 -3.91 19.92
CA ASP A 98 -12.33 -2.76 20.84
C ASP A 98 -11.18 -1.75 20.68
N VAL A 99 -9.95 -2.25 20.50
CA VAL A 99 -8.77 -1.41 20.22
C VAL A 99 -8.90 -0.71 18.88
N ARG A 100 -9.42 -1.40 17.84
CA ARG A 100 -9.69 -0.78 16.54
C ARG A 100 -10.76 0.31 16.63
N GLN A 101 -11.85 0.06 17.37
CA GLN A 101 -12.87 1.08 17.62
C GLN A 101 -12.30 2.30 18.32
N LEU A 102 -11.48 2.11 19.35
CA LEU A 102 -10.82 3.19 20.06
C LEU A 102 -9.88 3.98 19.14
N MET A 103 -9.14 3.28 18.27
CA MET A 103 -8.23 3.91 17.28
C MET A 103 -8.97 4.96 16.44
N TYR A 104 -10.14 4.66 15.88
CA TYR A 104 -10.88 5.62 15.05
C TYR A 104 -11.28 6.86 15.83
N LYS A 105 -11.77 6.70 17.07
CA LYS A 105 -12.11 7.84 17.95
C LYS A 105 -10.88 8.71 18.22
N VAL A 106 -9.74 8.09 18.53
CA VAL A 106 -8.49 8.80 18.80
C VAL A 106 -7.98 9.52 17.55
N LYS A 107 -8.02 8.88 16.37
CA LYS A 107 -7.55 9.50 15.12
C LYS A 107 -8.44 10.64 14.67
N HIS A 108 -9.75 10.51 14.79
CA HIS A 108 -10.67 11.61 14.56
C HIS A 108 -10.39 12.80 15.48
N ALA A 109 -10.20 12.56 16.78
CA ALA A 109 -9.83 13.58 17.75
C ALA A 109 -8.43 14.20 17.52
N GLN A 110 -7.63 13.60 16.67
CA GLN A 110 -6.33 14.13 16.20
C GLN A 110 -6.45 14.94 14.91
N GLY A 111 -7.66 15.11 14.38
CA GLY A 111 -7.92 15.87 13.17
C GLY A 111 -7.83 15.05 11.88
N VAL A 112 -7.96 13.73 11.93
CA VAL A 112 -8.04 12.90 10.73
C VAL A 112 -9.49 12.78 10.27
N ASP A 113 -9.80 13.29 9.06
CA ASP A 113 -11.15 13.32 8.51
C ASP A 113 -11.55 12.00 7.86
N ILE A 114 -10.64 11.40 7.09
CA ILE A 114 -10.90 10.23 6.26
C ILE A 114 -10.00 9.08 6.68
N THR A 115 -10.55 7.90 6.85
CA THR A 115 -9.74 6.69 6.99
C THR A 115 -9.83 5.84 5.73
N ARG A 116 -8.66 5.56 5.11
CA ARG A 116 -8.49 4.69 3.96
C ARG A 116 -8.26 3.27 4.45
N ILE A 117 -9.33 2.47 4.49
CA ILE A 117 -9.36 1.14 5.09
C ILE A 117 -9.09 0.10 4.00
N PHE A 118 -7.99 -0.65 4.09
CA PHE A 118 -7.68 -1.73 3.17
C PHE A 118 -7.50 -3.09 3.85
N CYS A 119 -7.71 -4.13 3.09
CA CYS A 119 -7.32 -5.50 3.44
C CYS A 119 -6.53 -6.09 2.27
N GLY A 120 -5.32 -6.56 2.53
CA GLY A 120 -4.48 -7.15 1.47
C GLY A 120 -5.03 -8.47 0.92
N LEU A 121 -6.05 -9.05 1.52
CA LEU A 121 -6.82 -10.17 0.97
C LEU A 121 -8.09 -9.71 0.23
N ASN A 122 -8.39 -8.41 0.22
CA ASN A 122 -9.66 -7.86 -0.27
C ASN A 122 -10.89 -8.56 0.36
N ASP A 123 -10.78 -9.02 1.60
CA ASP A 123 -11.89 -9.67 2.31
C ASP A 123 -12.80 -8.61 2.93
N PRO A 124 -14.07 -8.46 2.48
CA PRO A 124 -15.00 -7.47 3.01
C PRO A 124 -15.25 -7.61 4.51
N ARG A 125 -15.16 -8.84 5.05
CA ARG A 125 -15.36 -9.11 6.49
C ARG A 125 -14.30 -8.41 7.36
N ASN A 126 -13.11 -8.13 6.81
CA ASN A 126 -12.04 -7.38 7.48
C ASN A 126 -12.21 -5.87 7.35
N ILE A 127 -12.99 -5.40 6.37
CA ILE A 127 -13.16 -3.97 6.05
C ILE A 127 -14.47 -3.42 6.63
N ILE A 128 -15.59 -4.12 6.45
CA ILE A 128 -16.93 -3.65 6.82
C ILE A 128 -17.07 -3.28 8.31
N PRO A 129 -16.53 -4.05 9.27
CA PRO A 129 -16.58 -3.62 10.67
C PRO A 129 -15.86 -2.29 10.91
N SER A 130 -14.71 -2.11 10.27
CA SER A 130 -13.92 -0.87 10.33
C SER A 130 -14.67 0.32 9.72
N ILE A 131 -15.40 0.12 8.62
CA ILE A 131 -16.29 1.14 8.03
C ILE A 131 -17.30 1.64 9.07
N LYS A 132 -18.00 0.71 9.73
CA LYS A 132 -19.01 1.04 10.75
C LYS A 132 -18.40 1.81 11.92
N TRP A 133 -17.25 1.39 12.41
CA TRP A 133 -16.58 2.05 13.54
C TRP A 133 -16.01 3.41 13.18
N ALA A 134 -15.45 3.57 12.00
CA ALA A 134 -14.96 4.85 11.50
C ALA A 134 -16.11 5.87 11.40
N LYS A 135 -17.24 5.48 10.80
CA LYS A 135 -18.45 6.32 10.72
C LYS A 135 -18.98 6.69 12.11
N ALA A 136 -19.05 5.73 13.02
CA ALA A 136 -19.48 5.98 14.40
C ALA A 136 -18.53 6.91 15.17
N ALA A 137 -17.27 7.01 14.76
CA ALA A 137 -16.30 7.95 15.30
C ALA A 137 -16.34 9.33 14.64
N GLY A 138 -17.18 9.54 13.62
CA GLY A 138 -17.29 10.80 12.87
C GLY A 138 -16.36 10.94 11.67
N MET A 139 -15.63 9.88 11.30
CA MET A 139 -14.73 9.89 10.14
C MET A 139 -15.47 9.47 8.86
N THR A 140 -15.00 9.96 7.72
CA THR A 140 -15.37 9.39 6.42
C THR A 140 -14.68 8.06 6.22
N ALA A 141 -15.46 7.02 5.96
CA ALA A 141 -14.95 5.67 5.70
C ALA A 141 -14.73 5.47 4.21
N GLN A 142 -13.47 5.50 3.78
CA GLN A 142 -13.05 5.19 2.43
C GLN A 142 -12.63 3.71 2.37
N ALA A 143 -13.47 2.87 1.77
CA ALA A 143 -13.15 1.46 1.58
C ALA A 143 -12.21 1.27 0.38
N THR A 144 -11.22 0.40 0.54
CA THR A 144 -10.11 0.31 -0.40
C THR A 144 -10.01 -1.08 -1.00
N MET A 145 -9.97 -1.14 -2.31
CA MET A 145 -9.67 -2.33 -3.09
C MET A 145 -8.18 -2.34 -3.44
N CYS A 146 -7.45 -3.33 -2.94
CA CYS A 146 -6.06 -3.55 -3.32
C CYS A 146 -5.99 -4.09 -4.75
N ILE A 147 -5.43 -3.29 -5.66
CA ILE A 147 -5.34 -3.65 -7.07
C ILE A 147 -4.12 -4.53 -7.33
N THR A 148 -4.36 -5.62 -8.02
CA THR A 148 -3.34 -6.47 -8.62
C THR A 148 -3.87 -7.05 -9.93
N TYR A 149 -3.05 -7.82 -10.63
CA TYR A 149 -3.43 -8.41 -11.92
C TYR A 149 -3.14 -9.91 -11.91
N SER A 150 -4.19 -10.73 -12.03
CA SER A 150 -4.09 -12.19 -12.09
C SER A 150 -5.36 -12.78 -12.71
N LYS A 151 -5.40 -14.10 -12.87
CA LYS A 151 -6.62 -14.80 -13.33
C LYS A 151 -7.81 -14.66 -12.36
N VAL A 152 -7.55 -14.39 -11.08
CA VAL A 152 -8.59 -14.15 -10.05
C VAL A 152 -9.02 -12.69 -10.05
N HIS A 153 -8.07 -11.76 -10.13
CA HIS A 153 -8.28 -10.32 -10.00
C HIS A 153 -8.69 -9.69 -11.34
N THR A 154 -9.92 -9.99 -11.76
CA THR A 154 -10.55 -9.46 -12.98
C THR A 154 -11.32 -8.16 -12.69
N ALA A 155 -11.77 -7.47 -13.73
CA ALA A 155 -12.64 -6.30 -13.55
C ALA A 155 -13.93 -6.68 -12.79
N GLU A 156 -14.54 -7.81 -13.13
CA GLU A 156 -15.74 -8.32 -12.47
C GLU A 156 -15.52 -8.60 -10.98
N TYR A 157 -14.37 -9.20 -10.62
CA TYR A 157 -13.99 -9.39 -9.22
C TYR A 157 -14.02 -8.07 -8.44
N TYR A 158 -13.41 -7.01 -9.00
CA TYR A 158 -13.36 -5.70 -8.33
C TYR A 158 -14.71 -4.99 -8.30
N ILE A 159 -15.53 -5.12 -9.35
CA ILE A 159 -16.88 -4.56 -9.37
C ILE A 159 -17.73 -5.22 -8.27
N ASN A 160 -17.69 -6.54 -8.16
CA ASN A 160 -18.40 -7.27 -7.11
C ASN A 160 -17.89 -6.94 -5.70
N LEU A 161 -16.60 -6.72 -5.54
CA LEU A 161 -16.01 -6.27 -4.28
C LEU A 161 -16.50 -4.87 -3.91
N ALA A 162 -16.52 -3.94 -4.87
CA ALA A 162 -17.01 -2.58 -4.64
C ALA A 162 -18.47 -2.58 -4.17
N GLU A 163 -19.35 -3.37 -4.81
CA GLU A 163 -20.74 -3.52 -4.38
C GLU A 163 -20.84 -3.93 -2.91
N GLN A 164 -20.13 -4.98 -2.51
CA GLN A 164 -20.14 -5.46 -1.12
C GLN A 164 -19.66 -4.39 -0.14
N LEU A 165 -18.66 -3.61 -0.51
CA LEU A 165 -18.13 -2.54 0.33
C LEU A 165 -19.09 -1.35 0.43
N ILE A 166 -19.78 -1.00 -0.65
CA ILE A 166 -20.80 0.07 -0.69
C ILE A 166 -22.02 -0.37 0.13
N GLU A 167 -22.52 -1.59 -0.06
CA GLU A 167 -23.59 -2.18 0.75
C GLU A 167 -23.18 -2.27 2.24
N GLY A 168 -21.90 -2.51 2.52
CA GLY A 168 -21.31 -2.48 3.85
C GLY A 168 -21.24 -1.10 4.49
N GLY A 169 -21.61 -0.05 3.75
CA GLY A 169 -21.74 1.33 4.20
C GLY A 169 -20.53 2.23 3.91
N ALA A 170 -19.65 1.84 2.98
CA ALA A 170 -18.57 2.71 2.52
C ALA A 170 -19.13 4.02 1.96
N GLN A 171 -18.50 5.13 2.32
CA GLN A 171 -18.85 6.46 1.82
C GLN A 171 -18.04 6.84 0.58
N GLU A 172 -16.86 6.24 0.44
CA GLU A 172 -15.97 6.40 -0.70
C GLU A 172 -15.31 5.06 -1.04
N ILE A 173 -14.91 4.90 -2.31
CA ILE A 173 -14.12 3.76 -2.79
C ILE A 173 -12.76 4.25 -3.25
N CYS A 174 -11.69 3.57 -2.82
CA CYS A 174 -10.34 3.79 -3.31
C CYS A 174 -9.85 2.58 -4.13
N LEU A 175 -9.44 2.80 -5.37
CA LEU A 175 -8.67 1.83 -6.12
C LEU A 175 -7.19 2.03 -5.77
N LYS A 176 -6.61 1.11 -5.00
CA LYS A 176 -5.23 1.21 -4.51
C LYS A 176 -4.29 0.28 -5.26
N ASP A 177 -3.58 0.86 -6.22
CA ASP A 177 -2.56 0.17 -7.02
C ASP A 177 -1.15 0.44 -6.47
N MET A 178 -0.82 -0.27 -5.39
CA MET A 178 0.43 -0.10 -4.65
C MET A 178 1.68 -0.61 -5.38
N ALA A 179 1.53 -1.38 -6.45
CA ALA A 179 2.63 -1.83 -7.29
C ALA A 179 2.69 -1.08 -8.64
N GLY A 180 1.65 -0.33 -8.97
CA GLY A 180 1.51 0.37 -10.25
C GLY A 180 1.30 -0.58 -11.44
N ILE A 181 0.72 -1.76 -11.20
CA ILE A 181 0.52 -2.82 -12.20
C ILE A 181 -0.90 -2.96 -12.71
N GLY A 182 -1.83 -2.21 -12.15
CA GLY A 182 -3.20 -2.12 -12.65
C GLY A 182 -3.21 -1.72 -14.12
N ARG A 183 -3.87 -2.51 -14.97
CA ARG A 183 -3.96 -2.19 -16.40
C ARG A 183 -4.92 -1.03 -16.59
N PRO A 184 -4.51 0.04 -17.30
CA PRO A 184 -5.34 1.25 -17.43
C PRO A 184 -6.77 0.97 -17.91
N ALA A 185 -6.94 0.16 -18.96
CA ALA A 185 -8.24 -0.21 -19.49
C ALA A 185 -9.13 -0.96 -18.48
N MET A 186 -8.53 -1.89 -17.70
CA MET A 186 -9.24 -2.60 -16.63
C MET A 186 -9.70 -1.64 -15.54
N LEU A 187 -8.84 -0.73 -15.10
CA LEU A 187 -9.17 0.27 -14.09
C LEU A 187 -10.30 1.19 -14.55
N GLY A 188 -10.25 1.65 -15.81
CA GLY A 188 -11.34 2.44 -16.42
C GLY A 188 -12.67 1.67 -16.47
N THR A 189 -12.64 0.38 -16.80
CA THR A 189 -13.83 -0.48 -16.78
C THR A 189 -14.44 -0.59 -15.38
N ILE A 190 -13.61 -0.80 -14.36
CA ILE A 190 -14.04 -0.88 -12.95
C ILE A 190 -14.71 0.43 -12.52
N VAL A 191 -14.02 1.56 -12.74
CA VAL A 191 -14.55 2.89 -12.35
C VAL A 191 -15.88 3.19 -13.04
N ARG A 192 -15.96 2.95 -14.35
CA ARG A 192 -17.19 3.20 -15.13
C ARG A 192 -18.37 2.38 -14.58
N ALA A 193 -18.17 1.08 -14.38
CA ALA A 193 -19.23 0.21 -13.87
C ALA A 193 -19.70 0.62 -12.47
N ILE A 194 -18.79 1.03 -11.58
CA ILE A 194 -19.18 1.53 -10.26
C ILE A 194 -19.96 2.83 -10.39
N LYS A 195 -19.52 3.78 -11.22
CA LYS A 195 -20.18 5.07 -11.41
C LYS A 195 -21.55 4.97 -12.10
N GLU A 196 -21.73 4.02 -13.00
CA GLU A 196 -23.02 3.74 -13.62
C GLU A 196 -24.09 3.30 -12.62
N LYS A 197 -23.69 2.52 -11.62
CA LYS A 197 -24.59 2.02 -10.56
C LYS A 197 -24.70 2.98 -9.37
N HIS A 198 -23.62 3.64 -9.01
CA HIS A 198 -23.48 4.50 -7.84
C HIS A 198 -22.88 5.85 -8.27
N PRO A 199 -23.63 6.72 -8.97
CA PRO A 199 -23.10 7.96 -9.54
C PRO A 199 -22.54 8.92 -8.48
N ASP A 200 -23.10 8.90 -7.28
CA ASP A 200 -22.71 9.80 -6.18
C ASP A 200 -21.55 9.29 -5.33
N ILE A 201 -21.15 8.02 -5.47
CA ILE A 201 -20.02 7.49 -4.70
C ILE A 201 -18.71 8.15 -5.14
N ILE A 202 -17.95 8.68 -4.21
CA ILE A 202 -16.63 9.25 -4.52
C ILE A 202 -15.65 8.12 -4.80
N ILE A 203 -14.98 8.19 -5.96
CA ILE A 203 -13.93 7.26 -6.34
C ILE A 203 -12.59 7.98 -6.33
N GLN A 204 -11.66 7.48 -5.52
CA GLN A 204 -10.28 7.94 -5.47
C GLN A 204 -9.33 6.89 -6.06
N TYR A 205 -8.41 7.31 -6.91
CA TYR A 205 -7.37 6.43 -7.45
C TYR A 205 -6.02 6.73 -6.82
N HIS A 206 -5.40 5.69 -6.27
CA HIS A 206 -4.08 5.68 -5.68
C HIS A 206 -3.19 4.76 -6.49
N GLY A 207 -2.33 5.30 -7.32
CA GLY A 207 -1.50 4.52 -8.23
C GLY A 207 -0.03 4.87 -8.14
N HIS A 208 0.80 3.90 -7.71
CA HIS A 208 2.25 4.01 -7.78
C HIS A 208 2.73 3.94 -9.23
N ASN A 209 3.83 4.63 -9.52
CA ASN A 209 4.34 4.71 -10.89
C ASN A 209 5.23 3.51 -11.30
N GLY A 210 5.71 2.70 -10.35
CA GLY A 210 6.49 1.47 -10.50
C GLY A 210 6.96 1.11 -11.93
N PRO A 211 6.17 0.35 -12.71
CA PRO A 211 6.49 0.00 -14.09
C PRO A 211 6.14 1.07 -15.14
N GLY A 212 5.52 2.21 -14.73
CA GLY A 212 5.22 3.32 -15.63
C GLY A 212 3.76 3.45 -16.09
N PHE A 213 2.82 2.65 -15.59
CA PHE A 213 1.41 2.74 -16.00
C PHE A 213 0.62 3.88 -15.34
N ALA A 214 1.08 4.43 -14.22
CA ALA A 214 0.28 5.30 -13.37
C ALA A 214 -0.30 6.52 -14.11
N VAL A 215 0.47 7.20 -14.97
CA VAL A 215 -0.01 8.37 -15.73
C VAL A 215 -1.17 7.99 -16.66
N ALA A 216 -1.00 6.89 -17.41
CA ALA A 216 -2.06 6.38 -18.28
C ALA A 216 -3.29 5.93 -17.48
N SER A 217 -3.06 5.26 -16.34
CA SER A 217 -4.13 4.84 -15.43
C SER A 217 -4.90 6.02 -14.85
N MET A 218 -4.22 7.10 -14.44
CA MET A 218 -4.86 8.32 -13.93
C MET A 218 -5.75 8.98 -14.98
N LEU A 219 -5.29 9.07 -16.23
CA LEU A 219 -6.10 9.60 -17.32
C LEU A 219 -7.33 8.72 -17.58
N GLU A 220 -7.14 7.41 -17.63
CA GLU A 220 -8.22 6.47 -17.93
C GLU A 220 -9.29 6.43 -16.83
N VAL A 221 -8.89 6.40 -15.55
CA VAL A 221 -9.87 6.44 -14.45
C VAL A 221 -10.58 7.80 -14.37
N ALA A 222 -9.91 8.92 -14.67
CA ALA A 222 -10.55 10.24 -14.74
C ALA A 222 -11.63 10.28 -15.84
N ARG A 223 -11.32 9.76 -17.05
CA ARG A 223 -12.27 9.62 -18.15
C ARG A 223 -13.45 8.70 -17.80
N ALA A 224 -13.20 7.68 -17.01
CA ALA A 224 -14.21 6.73 -16.54
C ALA A 224 -15.10 7.28 -15.43
N GLY A 225 -14.72 8.40 -14.79
CA GLY A 225 -15.55 9.05 -13.80
C GLY A 225 -14.97 9.12 -12.38
N ALA A 226 -13.69 8.81 -12.16
CA ALA A 226 -13.05 9.03 -10.86
C ALA A 226 -13.10 10.51 -10.46
N ASP A 227 -13.10 10.78 -9.16
CA ASP A 227 -13.28 12.12 -8.59
C ASP A 227 -11.99 12.69 -8.03
N VAL A 228 -11.14 11.83 -7.46
CA VAL A 228 -9.91 12.23 -6.76
C VAL A 228 -8.74 11.40 -7.24
N LEU A 229 -7.60 12.05 -7.49
CA LEU A 229 -6.35 11.40 -7.85
C LEU A 229 -5.28 11.67 -6.79
N ASP A 230 -4.62 10.60 -6.36
CA ASP A 230 -3.46 10.68 -5.48
C ASP A 230 -2.22 11.04 -6.29
N VAL A 231 -1.53 12.10 -5.88
CA VAL A 231 -0.32 12.62 -6.54
C VAL A 231 0.77 12.89 -5.52
N ALA A 232 2.01 12.96 -5.99
CA ALA A 232 3.17 13.34 -5.20
C ALA A 232 3.74 14.68 -5.66
N MET A 233 4.84 15.10 -5.06
CA MET A 233 5.60 16.29 -5.44
C MET A 233 7.11 16.01 -5.39
N GLU A 234 7.88 16.72 -6.21
CA GLU A 234 9.34 16.65 -6.14
C GLU A 234 9.88 17.08 -4.76
N PRO A 235 11.01 16.51 -4.35
CA PRO A 235 11.86 15.54 -5.04
C PRO A 235 11.44 14.07 -4.83
N LEU A 236 10.31 13.82 -4.19
CA LEU A 236 9.82 12.48 -3.82
C LEU A 236 8.70 11.95 -4.76
N SER A 237 8.51 12.54 -5.93
CA SER A 237 7.63 12.01 -6.97
C SER A 237 8.37 11.05 -7.90
N TRP A 238 7.62 10.35 -8.76
CA TRP A 238 8.13 9.42 -9.77
C TRP A 238 8.73 8.12 -9.23
N GLY A 239 9.48 7.41 -10.04
CA GLY A 239 10.07 6.12 -9.68
C GLY A 239 9.03 5.13 -9.16
N LYS A 240 9.18 4.72 -7.90
CA LYS A 240 8.25 3.81 -7.21
C LYS A 240 7.16 4.54 -6.41
N VAL A 241 7.19 5.85 -6.44
CA VAL A 241 6.21 6.71 -5.78
C VAL A 241 5.06 7.01 -6.75
N HIS A 242 4.34 8.10 -6.56
CA HIS A 242 3.27 8.56 -7.44
C HIS A 242 3.78 9.55 -8.47
N PRO A 243 3.06 9.75 -9.58
CA PRO A 243 3.32 10.83 -10.50
C PRO A 243 3.25 12.20 -9.83
N ASP A 244 4.01 13.14 -10.38
CA ASP A 244 4.03 14.52 -9.88
C ASP A 244 2.76 15.28 -10.24
N VAL A 245 2.29 16.10 -9.31
CA VAL A 245 1.07 16.91 -9.46
C VAL A 245 1.12 17.84 -10.67
N ILE A 246 2.30 18.41 -11.00
CA ILE A 246 2.46 19.31 -12.16
C ILE A 246 2.14 18.57 -13.46
N THR A 247 2.70 17.39 -13.63
CA THR A 247 2.48 16.58 -14.84
C THR A 247 1.03 16.14 -14.95
N ILE A 248 0.44 15.69 -13.85
CA ILE A 248 -0.96 15.22 -13.86
C ILE A 248 -1.92 16.39 -14.08
N GLN A 249 -1.65 17.56 -13.51
CA GLN A 249 -2.44 18.77 -13.79
C GLN A 249 -2.39 19.13 -15.28
N ALA A 250 -1.19 19.18 -15.88
CA ALA A 250 -1.04 19.51 -17.29
C ALA A 250 -1.79 18.52 -18.20
N MET A 251 -1.65 17.21 -17.94
CA MET A 251 -2.35 16.16 -18.67
C MET A 251 -3.88 16.30 -18.56
N LEU A 252 -4.40 16.55 -17.38
CA LEU A 252 -5.85 16.66 -17.16
C LEU A 252 -6.43 17.93 -17.81
N LYS A 253 -5.72 19.06 -17.75
CA LYS A 253 -6.12 20.30 -18.45
C LYS A 253 -6.19 20.08 -19.96
N ASP A 254 -5.18 19.43 -20.55
CA ASP A 254 -5.15 19.07 -21.97
C ASP A 254 -6.31 18.13 -22.33
N ALA A 255 -6.61 17.16 -21.46
CA ALA A 255 -7.75 16.25 -21.64
C ALA A 255 -9.13 16.91 -21.39
N GLY A 256 -9.18 18.19 -21.02
CA GLY A 256 -10.39 18.98 -20.87
C GLY A 256 -11.05 18.94 -19.50
N PHE A 257 -10.40 18.40 -18.48
CA PHE A 257 -10.88 18.44 -17.10
C PHE A 257 -10.66 19.80 -16.44
N LEU A 258 -11.45 20.08 -15.41
CA LEU A 258 -11.20 21.19 -14.49
C LEU A 258 -10.34 20.68 -13.34
N VAL A 259 -9.24 21.36 -13.07
CA VAL A 259 -8.34 21.12 -11.94
C VAL A 259 -7.86 22.45 -11.38
N LYS A 260 -7.62 22.53 -10.07
CA LYS A 260 -7.10 23.72 -9.43
C LYS A 260 -5.72 24.11 -9.96
N ASP A 261 -5.43 25.39 -9.98
CA ASP A 261 -4.10 25.90 -10.34
C ASP A 261 -3.10 25.66 -9.21
N ILE A 262 -1.83 25.48 -9.60
CA ILE A 262 -0.72 25.29 -8.67
C ILE A 262 0.00 26.63 -8.50
N ASN A 263 0.13 27.10 -7.27
CA ASN A 263 1.05 28.18 -6.96
C ASN A 263 2.49 27.66 -7.06
N MET A 264 3.13 27.92 -8.19
CA MET A 264 4.49 27.42 -8.48
C MET A 264 5.55 27.94 -7.52
N LYS A 265 5.37 29.15 -6.94
CA LYS A 265 6.31 29.67 -5.94
C LYS A 265 6.26 28.81 -4.68
N ALA A 266 5.05 28.50 -4.19
CA ALA A 266 4.87 27.64 -3.03
C ALA A 266 5.32 26.18 -3.33
N TYR A 267 5.07 25.69 -4.56
CA TYR A 267 5.58 24.38 -4.98
C TYR A 267 7.11 24.31 -4.88
N MET A 268 7.83 25.32 -5.40
CA MET A 268 9.30 25.37 -5.34
C MET A 268 9.82 25.49 -3.91
N GLU A 269 9.10 26.21 -3.04
CA GLU A 269 9.42 26.29 -1.62
C GLU A 269 9.21 24.93 -0.93
N ALA A 270 8.07 24.26 -1.16
CA ALA A 270 7.79 22.92 -0.63
C ALA A 270 8.84 21.90 -1.10
N ARG A 271 9.23 21.97 -2.39
CA ARG A 271 10.29 21.13 -2.96
C ARG A 271 11.64 21.36 -2.24
N SER A 272 12.02 22.60 -2.03
CA SER A 272 13.29 22.97 -1.37
C SER A 272 13.29 22.55 0.10
N LEU A 273 12.18 22.73 0.82
CA LEU A 273 12.04 22.25 2.20
C LEU A 273 12.13 20.74 2.27
N THR A 274 11.43 20.04 1.37
CA THR A 274 11.48 18.57 1.32
C THR A 274 12.89 18.08 1.04
N GLN A 275 13.61 18.72 0.10
CA GLN A 275 15.02 18.41 -0.14
C GLN A 275 15.87 18.63 1.10
N SER A 276 15.68 19.75 1.82
CA SER A 276 16.44 20.02 3.05
C SER A 276 16.18 18.99 4.15
N PHE A 277 14.95 18.42 4.21
CA PHE A 277 14.62 17.35 5.14
C PHE A 277 15.30 16.03 4.74
N MET A 278 15.47 15.78 3.43
CA MET A 278 16.21 14.63 2.94
C MET A 278 17.72 14.78 3.19
N ASP A 279 18.26 15.99 3.04
CA ASP A 279 19.70 16.30 3.22
C ASP A 279 20.10 16.31 4.70
N ASP A 280 19.17 16.48 5.61
CA ASP A 280 19.38 16.21 7.04
C ASP A 280 19.79 14.74 7.21
N PHE A 281 19.68 14.12 8.36
CA PHE A 281 20.05 12.70 8.48
C PHE A 281 19.18 11.73 7.65
N LEU A 282 17.98 12.15 7.22
CA LEU A 282 17.06 11.31 6.43
C LEU A 282 17.54 11.05 5.00
N GLY A 283 18.15 11.99 4.33
CA GLY A 283 18.68 11.83 2.98
C GLY A 283 19.72 10.73 2.86
N TYR A 284 20.48 10.50 3.91
CA TYR A 284 21.46 9.42 3.99
C TYR A 284 20.83 8.02 3.82
N TRP A 285 19.56 7.86 4.17
CA TRP A 285 18.85 6.57 4.15
C TRP A 285 17.96 6.36 2.93
N ILE A 286 17.77 7.38 2.10
CA ILE A 286 16.99 7.25 0.88
C ILE A 286 17.87 6.69 -0.23
N ASP A 287 17.61 5.45 -0.63
CA ASP A 287 18.34 4.83 -1.73
C ASP A 287 17.93 5.50 -3.07
N PRO A 288 18.87 6.09 -3.82
CA PRO A 288 18.61 6.70 -5.13
C PRO A 288 17.93 5.73 -6.13
N LYS A 289 18.15 4.42 -5.97
CA LYS A 289 17.48 3.39 -6.79
C LYS A 289 15.94 3.40 -6.63
N ASN A 290 15.42 3.98 -5.57
CA ASN A 290 13.97 4.13 -5.38
C ASN A 290 13.37 5.14 -6.38
N SER A 291 14.16 6.01 -6.97
CA SER A 291 13.72 6.92 -8.04
C SER A 291 13.68 6.28 -9.43
N ILE A 292 14.08 5.02 -9.57
CA ILE A 292 14.13 4.32 -10.84
C ILE A 292 12.85 3.49 -11.01
N MET A 293 12.17 3.66 -12.14
CA MET A 293 11.08 2.77 -12.57
C MET A 293 11.65 1.42 -13.02
N SER A 294 10.89 0.34 -12.83
CA SER A 294 11.29 -0.99 -13.26
C SER A 294 10.13 -1.73 -13.91
N SER A 295 10.29 -2.03 -15.21
CA SER A 295 9.35 -2.85 -15.96
C SER A 295 9.22 -4.29 -15.44
N LEU A 296 10.23 -4.78 -14.71
CA LEU A 296 10.20 -6.11 -14.08
C LEU A 296 9.05 -6.27 -13.07
N LEU A 297 8.57 -5.17 -12.50
CA LEU A 297 7.43 -5.18 -11.58
C LEU A 297 6.13 -5.64 -12.25
N VAL A 298 6.00 -5.53 -13.56
CA VAL A 298 4.82 -5.99 -14.32
C VAL A 298 4.53 -7.47 -14.11
N GLY A 299 5.58 -8.30 -14.03
CA GLY A 299 5.45 -9.75 -13.86
C GLY A 299 5.20 -10.18 -12.43
N CYS A 300 5.96 -9.66 -11.47
CA CYS A 300 5.92 -10.13 -10.08
C CYS A 300 4.90 -9.41 -9.19
N GLY A 301 4.40 -8.23 -9.59
CA GLY A 301 3.40 -7.47 -8.84
C GLY A 301 3.83 -7.01 -7.45
N LEU A 302 5.11 -7.04 -7.13
CA LEU A 302 5.63 -6.62 -5.82
C LEU A 302 5.58 -5.09 -5.69
N PRO A 303 5.16 -4.55 -4.52
CA PRO A 303 5.14 -3.12 -4.28
C PRO A 303 6.53 -2.48 -4.40
N GLY A 304 6.59 -1.32 -5.04
CA GLY A 304 7.83 -0.57 -5.20
C GLY A 304 8.57 -0.31 -3.88
N GLY A 305 7.84 0.02 -2.81
CA GLY A 305 8.41 0.25 -1.47
C GLY A 305 9.06 -1.00 -0.83
N MET A 306 8.83 -2.20 -1.37
CA MET A 306 9.50 -3.42 -0.92
C MET A 306 10.84 -3.69 -1.61
N MET A 307 11.10 -3.07 -2.75
CA MET A 307 12.30 -3.38 -3.53
C MET A 307 13.59 -3.09 -2.76
N GLY A 308 13.62 -2.05 -1.94
CA GLY A 308 14.77 -1.77 -1.08
C GLY A 308 15.06 -2.89 -0.07
N SER A 309 14.01 -3.39 0.61
CA SER A 309 14.16 -4.52 1.53
C SER A 309 14.45 -5.84 0.80
N LEU A 310 13.85 -6.03 -0.38
CA LEU A 310 14.10 -7.19 -1.22
C LEU A 310 15.59 -7.28 -1.60
N MET A 311 16.18 -6.17 -2.06
CA MET A 311 17.58 -6.15 -2.46
C MET A 311 18.53 -6.35 -1.29
N ALA A 312 18.19 -5.87 -0.09
CA ALA A 312 18.98 -6.12 1.12
C ALA A 312 18.92 -7.60 1.53
N ASP A 313 17.73 -8.20 1.53
CA ASP A 313 17.54 -9.61 1.85
C ASP A 313 18.20 -10.51 0.78
N LEU A 314 18.13 -10.12 -0.49
CA LEU A 314 18.76 -10.83 -1.61
C LEU A 314 20.27 -10.91 -1.44
N LYS A 315 20.94 -9.80 -1.07
CA LYS A 315 22.39 -9.80 -0.83
C LYS A 315 22.80 -10.78 0.27
N GLY A 316 22.05 -10.83 1.37
CA GLY A 316 22.30 -11.79 2.45
C GLY A 316 22.12 -13.24 2.00
N MET A 317 21.08 -13.53 1.25
CA MET A 317 20.76 -14.86 0.74
C MET A 317 21.70 -15.30 -0.40
N HIS A 318 22.15 -14.37 -1.25
CA HIS A 318 23.07 -14.63 -2.34
C HIS A 318 24.37 -15.31 -1.87
N ALA A 319 24.99 -14.78 -0.82
CA ALA A 319 26.19 -15.38 -0.26
C ALA A 319 25.94 -16.80 0.27
N ALA A 320 24.81 -17.03 0.94
CA ALA A 320 24.45 -18.33 1.50
C ALA A 320 24.13 -19.37 0.41
N ILE A 321 23.35 -18.97 -0.62
CA ILE A 321 23.03 -19.84 -1.75
C ILE A 321 24.30 -20.22 -2.52
N ASN A 322 25.15 -19.25 -2.87
CA ASN A 322 26.40 -19.53 -3.59
C ASN A 322 27.37 -20.40 -2.80
N ALA A 323 27.42 -20.24 -1.46
CA ALA A 323 28.21 -21.15 -0.63
C ALA A 323 27.71 -22.62 -0.73
N ASN A 324 26.41 -22.84 -0.87
CA ASN A 324 25.84 -24.17 -1.06
C ASN A 324 26.12 -24.71 -2.48
N LEU A 325 25.89 -23.90 -3.52
CA LEU A 325 26.16 -24.27 -4.93
C LEU A 325 27.66 -24.64 -5.10
N LYS A 326 28.55 -23.85 -4.55
CA LYS A 326 30.01 -24.12 -4.58
C LYS A 326 30.39 -25.46 -3.93
N LYS A 327 29.75 -25.81 -2.80
CA LYS A 327 29.98 -27.11 -2.14
C LYS A 327 29.55 -28.29 -3.03
N LYS A 328 28.56 -28.08 -3.91
CA LYS A 328 28.06 -29.07 -4.85
C LYS A 328 28.83 -29.08 -6.17
N GLY A 329 29.76 -28.16 -6.39
CA GLY A 329 30.44 -27.99 -7.67
C GLY A 329 29.56 -27.39 -8.77
N GLU A 330 28.44 -26.75 -8.37
CA GLU A 330 27.52 -26.06 -9.28
C GLU A 330 27.98 -24.62 -9.53
N LYS A 331 27.51 -24.03 -10.66
CA LYS A 331 27.82 -22.63 -11.01
C LYS A 331 27.23 -21.70 -9.97
N GLU A 332 28.03 -20.77 -9.49
CA GLU A 332 27.57 -19.67 -8.65
C GLU A 332 26.69 -18.69 -9.47
N LEU A 333 25.64 -18.16 -8.87
CA LEU A 333 24.73 -17.19 -9.47
C LEU A 333 25.23 -15.76 -9.24
N SER A 334 25.06 -14.87 -10.19
CA SER A 334 25.16 -13.43 -9.97
C SER A 334 23.94 -12.90 -9.19
N GLU A 335 24.02 -11.68 -8.66
CA GLU A 335 22.86 -11.04 -8.01
C GLU A 335 21.68 -10.89 -8.98
N ASP A 336 21.93 -10.57 -10.26
CA ASP A 336 20.89 -10.43 -11.26
C ASP A 336 20.26 -11.77 -11.63
N GLU A 337 21.06 -12.85 -11.77
CA GLU A 337 20.53 -14.20 -12.01
C GLU A 337 19.65 -14.65 -10.83
N LEU A 338 20.08 -14.41 -9.61
CA LEU A 338 19.28 -14.75 -8.42
C LEU A 338 18.01 -13.91 -8.33
N LEU A 339 18.04 -12.64 -8.75
CA LEU A 339 16.84 -11.78 -8.80
C LEU A 339 15.81 -12.31 -9.81
N VAL A 340 16.26 -12.78 -10.98
CA VAL A 340 15.39 -13.41 -11.97
C VAL A 340 14.76 -14.68 -11.40
N GLU A 341 15.58 -15.59 -10.81
CA GLU A 341 15.05 -16.81 -10.17
C GLU A 341 14.04 -16.49 -9.05
N LEU A 342 14.29 -15.41 -8.29
CA LEU A 342 13.34 -14.98 -7.25
C LEU A 342 12.00 -14.52 -7.83
N PHE A 343 12.01 -13.76 -8.91
CA PHE A 343 10.78 -13.32 -9.55
C PHE A 343 9.99 -14.49 -10.15
N ASP A 344 10.69 -15.43 -10.77
CA ASP A 344 10.08 -16.65 -11.30
C ASP A 344 9.48 -17.49 -10.16
N GLU A 345 10.18 -17.63 -9.05
CA GLU A 345 9.66 -18.35 -7.89
C GLU A 345 8.44 -17.64 -7.26
N VAL A 346 8.46 -16.30 -7.15
CA VAL A 346 7.29 -15.54 -6.70
C VAL A 346 6.10 -15.79 -7.62
N GLN A 347 6.29 -15.73 -8.94
CA GLN A 347 5.23 -15.99 -9.91
C GLN A 347 4.70 -17.42 -9.82
N ARG A 348 5.55 -18.39 -9.54
CA ARG A 348 5.17 -19.80 -9.36
C ARG A 348 4.36 -20.05 -8.10
N ILE A 349 4.81 -19.53 -6.95
CA ILE A 349 4.18 -19.84 -5.65
C ILE A 349 2.97 -18.96 -5.33
N TRP A 350 2.90 -17.77 -5.89
CA TRP A 350 1.83 -16.82 -5.59
C TRP A 350 0.42 -17.37 -5.86
N PRO A 351 0.13 -17.99 -7.04
CA PRO A 351 -1.15 -18.65 -7.27
C PRO A 351 -1.38 -19.83 -6.32
N MET A 352 -0.34 -20.59 -5.97
CA MET A 352 -0.45 -21.73 -5.05
C MET A 352 -0.90 -21.31 -3.65
N LEU A 353 -0.59 -20.07 -3.27
CA LEU A 353 -0.92 -19.49 -1.98
C LEU A 353 -2.26 -18.73 -1.97
N GLY A 354 -3.11 -18.94 -2.98
CA GLY A 354 -4.42 -18.32 -3.09
C GLY A 354 -4.40 -16.86 -3.54
N THR A 355 -3.37 -16.45 -4.28
CA THR A 355 -3.23 -15.12 -4.91
C THR A 355 -3.54 -13.92 -3.99
N PRO A 356 -2.98 -13.84 -2.75
CA PRO A 356 -3.17 -12.64 -1.92
C PRO A 356 -2.64 -11.40 -2.65
N CYS A 357 -3.29 -10.25 -2.48
CA CYS A 357 -2.72 -9.03 -3.04
C CYS A 357 -1.36 -8.75 -2.42
N LEU A 358 -0.37 -8.46 -3.28
CA LEU A 358 1.01 -8.26 -2.85
C LEU A 358 1.18 -6.87 -2.23
N VAL A 359 0.53 -6.67 -1.10
CA VAL A 359 0.60 -5.50 -0.21
C VAL A 359 1.03 -5.98 1.18
N THR A 360 1.62 -5.11 1.97
CA THR A 360 2.00 -5.41 3.35
C THR A 360 0.79 -5.87 4.20
N PRO A 361 0.88 -7.00 4.93
CA PRO A 361 2.08 -7.83 5.15
C PRO A 361 2.27 -8.97 4.14
N PHE A 362 1.28 -9.30 3.31
CA PHE A 362 1.25 -10.50 2.46
C PHE A 362 2.35 -10.53 1.41
N SER A 363 2.72 -9.38 0.87
CA SER A 363 3.87 -9.26 -0.04
C SER A 363 5.17 -9.74 0.61
N GLN A 364 5.36 -9.49 1.91
CA GLN A 364 6.53 -9.98 2.64
C GLN A 364 6.48 -11.50 2.81
N TYR A 365 5.29 -12.06 3.10
CA TYR A 365 5.14 -13.50 3.27
C TYR A 365 5.46 -14.26 1.98
N VAL A 366 4.91 -13.82 0.85
CA VAL A 366 5.16 -14.45 -0.45
C VAL A 366 6.64 -14.30 -0.85
N LYS A 367 7.21 -13.11 -0.69
CA LYS A 367 8.64 -12.87 -0.97
C LYS A 367 9.54 -13.77 -0.10
N ASN A 368 9.28 -13.82 1.21
CA ASN A 368 10.10 -14.62 2.12
C ASN A 368 10.00 -16.11 1.78
N ALA A 369 8.80 -16.60 1.43
CA ALA A 369 8.64 -17.99 0.99
C ALA A 369 9.41 -18.29 -0.29
N ALA A 370 9.38 -17.39 -1.28
CA ALA A 370 10.16 -17.54 -2.50
C ALA A 370 11.66 -17.59 -2.21
N LEU A 371 12.19 -16.68 -1.39
CA LEU A 371 13.59 -16.69 -0.97
C LEU A 371 13.96 -17.98 -0.23
N MET A 372 13.11 -18.43 0.70
CA MET A 372 13.37 -19.68 1.43
C MET A 372 13.31 -20.91 0.53
N ASN A 373 12.44 -20.92 -0.49
CA ASN A 373 12.41 -21.99 -1.48
C ASN A 373 13.68 -22.04 -2.32
N LEU A 374 14.24 -20.89 -2.75
CA LEU A 374 15.50 -20.84 -3.47
C LEU A 374 16.66 -21.32 -2.58
N TYR A 375 16.66 -20.93 -1.31
CA TYR A 375 17.64 -21.42 -0.35
C TYR A 375 17.53 -22.94 -0.15
N SER A 376 16.33 -23.47 0.07
CA SER A 376 16.06 -24.89 0.19
C SER A 376 16.47 -25.67 -1.06
N LYS A 377 16.20 -25.13 -2.26
CA LYS A 377 16.66 -25.69 -3.53
C LYS A 377 18.20 -25.83 -3.56
N SER A 378 18.93 -24.82 -3.08
CA SER A 378 20.39 -24.87 -3.01
C SER A 378 20.93 -25.94 -2.06
N MET A 379 20.07 -26.46 -1.16
CA MET A 379 20.39 -27.54 -0.21
C MET A 379 19.76 -28.90 -0.57
N ASP A 380 19.17 -29.07 -1.76
CA ASP A 380 18.39 -30.24 -2.20
C ASP A 380 17.18 -30.55 -1.32
N GLU A 381 16.66 -29.55 -0.62
CA GLU A 381 15.43 -29.65 0.17
C GLU A 381 14.20 -29.36 -0.68
N LYS A 382 13.05 -29.89 -0.26
CA LYS A 382 11.76 -29.64 -0.93
C LYS A 382 11.31 -28.18 -0.73
N PRO A 383 10.57 -27.58 -1.68
CA PRO A 383 9.95 -26.28 -1.48
C PRO A 383 9.05 -26.29 -0.21
N PHE A 384 8.91 -25.10 0.39
CA PHE A 384 8.11 -24.87 1.60
C PHE A 384 8.57 -25.60 2.86
N THR A 385 9.75 -26.21 2.86
CA THR A 385 10.32 -26.82 4.08
C THR A 385 10.56 -25.78 5.17
N ARG A 386 10.85 -24.52 4.78
CA ARG A 386 11.18 -23.40 5.67
C ARG A 386 10.15 -22.27 5.52
N MET A 387 8.93 -22.51 6.02
CA MET A 387 7.88 -21.48 5.99
C MET A 387 7.87 -20.64 7.26
N ASP A 388 7.76 -19.32 7.05
CA ASP A 388 7.53 -18.36 8.14
C ASP A 388 6.19 -18.65 8.85
N PRO A 389 6.17 -18.64 10.19
CA PRO A 389 4.93 -18.75 10.97
C PRO A 389 3.80 -17.81 10.52
N ALA A 390 4.09 -16.58 10.16
CA ALA A 390 3.07 -15.61 9.72
C ALA A 390 2.40 -16.04 8.41
N MET A 391 3.16 -16.70 7.52
CA MET A 391 2.61 -17.28 6.29
C MET A 391 1.66 -18.45 6.56
N TRP A 392 1.98 -19.31 7.53
CA TRP A 392 1.05 -20.33 7.99
C TRP A 392 -0.24 -19.71 8.53
N GLY A 393 -0.16 -18.60 9.26
CA GLY A 393 -1.35 -17.85 9.71
C GLY A 393 -2.24 -17.43 8.55
N MET A 394 -1.67 -16.96 7.45
CA MET A 394 -2.40 -16.61 6.24
C MET A 394 -3.03 -17.83 5.59
N VAL A 395 -2.28 -18.90 5.36
CA VAL A 395 -2.76 -20.17 4.75
C VAL A 395 -3.90 -20.79 5.58
N LEU A 396 -3.82 -20.72 6.89
CA LEU A 396 -4.84 -21.24 7.82
C LEU A 396 -6.04 -20.30 8.02
N GLY A 397 -6.14 -19.21 7.26
CA GLY A 397 -7.27 -18.29 7.28
C GLY A 397 -7.32 -17.33 8.47
N LYS A 398 -6.26 -17.19 9.27
CA LYS A 398 -6.23 -16.27 10.43
C LYS A 398 -6.25 -14.79 10.04
N SER A 399 -5.86 -14.49 8.80
CA SER A 399 -5.88 -13.14 8.24
C SER A 399 -7.14 -12.82 7.44
N GLY A 400 -8.06 -13.80 7.26
CA GLY A 400 -9.24 -13.69 6.44
C GLY A 400 -9.27 -14.68 5.28
N LYS A 401 -10.24 -14.54 4.38
CA LYS A 401 -10.41 -15.38 3.20
C LYS A 401 -9.44 -14.93 2.10
N LEU A 402 -8.70 -15.88 1.55
CA LEU A 402 -7.86 -15.67 0.38
C LEU A 402 -8.71 -15.35 -0.87
N PRO A 403 -8.23 -14.51 -1.79
CA PRO A 403 -8.92 -14.19 -3.03
C PRO A 403 -9.12 -15.41 -3.95
N GLY A 404 -8.10 -16.27 -4.04
CA GLY A 404 -8.10 -17.51 -4.81
C GLY A 404 -8.02 -18.74 -3.93
N GLU A 405 -8.07 -19.91 -4.55
CA GLU A 405 -7.94 -21.20 -3.88
C GLU A 405 -6.47 -21.55 -3.60
N LEU A 406 -6.23 -22.23 -2.49
CA LEU A 406 -4.93 -22.83 -2.19
C LEU A 406 -4.68 -24.03 -3.08
N ALA A 407 -3.43 -24.21 -3.54
CA ALA A 407 -3.05 -25.42 -4.25
C ALA A 407 -3.18 -26.66 -3.34
N PRO A 408 -3.58 -27.84 -3.90
CA PRO A 408 -3.73 -29.07 -3.13
C PRO A 408 -2.50 -29.45 -2.31
N GLU A 409 -1.31 -29.24 -2.85
CA GLU A 409 -0.04 -29.50 -2.16
C GLU A 409 0.16 -28.60 -0.94
N ILE A 410 -0.28 -27.34 -0.98
CA ILE A 410 -0.23 -26.42 0.17
C ILE A 410 -1.23 -26.86 1.25
N ILE A 411 -2.43 -27.30 0.84
CA ILE A 411 -3.45 -27.84 1.75
C ILE A 411 -2.92 -29.08 2.44
N GLN A 412 -2.30 -30.00 1.70
CA GLN A 412 -1.73 -31.22 2.26
C GLN A 412 -0.58 -30.89 3.22
N LEU A 413 0.33 -30.02 2.81
CA LEU A 413 1.44 -29.59 3.64
C LEU A 413 0.94 -28.92 4.95
N ALA A 414 -0.13 -28.12 4.87
CA ALA A 414 -0.74 -27.53 6.05
C ALA A 414 -1.32 -28.56 7.02
N LYS A 415 -1.87 -29.68 6.51
CA LYS A 415 -2.37 -30.79 7.34
C LYS A 415 -1.23 -31.57 8.01
N ASP A 416 -0.13 -31.77 7.30
CA ASP A 416 1.01 -32.56 7.75
C ASP A 416 1.93 -31.80 8.71
N THR A 417 1.84 -30.46 8.72
CA THR A 417 2.69 -29.62 9.56
C THR A 417 2.06 -29.42 10.94
N PRO A 418 2.77 -29.74 12.05
CA PRO A 418 2.26 -29.48 13.39
C PRO A 418 2.13 -27.98 13.67
N HIS A 419 0.89 -27.49 13.78
CA HIS A 419 0.62 -26.08 14.08
C HIS A 419 0.47 -25.79 15.57
N ARG A 420 1.24 -26.46 16.45
CA ARG A 420 1.15 -26.35 17.92
C ARG A 420 1.29 -24.91 18.43
N HIS A 421 2.02 -24.06 17.71
CA HIS A 421 2.18 -22.64 18.07
C HIS A 421 1.04 -21.73 17.62
N TYR A 422 0.06 -22.23 16.86
CA TYR A 422 -1.06 -21.44 16.34
C TYR A 422 -2.38 -21.67 17.09
N GLY A 423 -2.51 -22.76 17.86
CA GLY A 423 -3.69 -23.05 18.68
C GLY A 423 -3.83 -22.11 19.89
N GLN A 424 -2.70 -21.62 20.41
CA GLN A 424 -2.61 -20.62 21.49
C GLN A 424 -1.83 -19.41 20.94
N GLY A 425 -2.35 -18.80 19.90
CA GLY A 425 -1.62 -17.83 19.10
C GLY A 425 -0.77 -16.86 19.91
N GLN A 426 0.34 -16.45 19.33
CA GLN A 426 1.25 -15.39 19.80
C GLN A 426 0.50 -14.13 20.31
N TYR A 427 -0.82 -14.09 20.17
CA TYR A 427 -1.73 -13.01 20.51
C TYR A 427 -2.88 -13.43 21.46
N GLY A 428 -2.97 -14.68 21.89
CA GLY A 428 -4.01 -15.15 22.83
C GLY A 428 -5.47 -14.99 22.37
N LEU A 429 -5.71 -14.58 21.13
CA LEU A 429 -7.03 -14.27 20.59
C LEU A 429 -7.51 -15.37 19.66
N SER A 430 -8.72 -15.87 19.90
CA SER A 430 -9.39 -16.75 18.94
C SER A 430 -9.80 -15.94 17.70
N PRO A 431 -10.01 -16.57 16.53
CA PRO A 431 -10.58 -15.90 15.35
C PRO A 431 -11.90 -15.19 15.66
N ARG A 432 -12.69 -15.69 16.62
CA ARG A 432 -13.93 -15.04 17.08
C ARG A 432 -13.72 -13.74 17.86
N GLN A 433 -12.55 -13.56 18.48
CA GLN A 433 -12.19 -12.33 19.21
C GLN A 433 -11.62 -11.25 18.29
N VAL A 434 -11.20 -11.62 17.10
CA VAL A 434 -10.62 -10.71 16.09
C VAL A 434 -11.64 -10.34 15.01
N LEU A 435 -12.58 -11.24 14.73
CA LEU A 435 -13.72 -11.01 13.85
C LEU A 435 -14.97 -10.75 14.71
N PRO A 436 -15.84 -9.80 14.33
CA PRO A 436 -17.09 -9.57 15.05
C PRO A 436 -18.03 -10.75 14.97
#